data_b01364bdd429c93181c414962d9c039c
#
_entry.id   b01364bdd429c93181c414962d9c039c
#
_cell.length_a   1.000
_cell.length_b   1.000
_cell.length_c   1.000
_cell.angle_alpha   90.00
_cell.angle_beta   90.00
_cell.angle_gamma   90.00
#
_symmetry.space_group_name_H-M   'P 1'
#
loop_
_entity.id
_entity.type
_entity.pdbx_description
1 polymer ?
#
loop_
_entity_poly.entity_id
_entity_poly.type
_entity_poly.pdbx_seq_one_letter_code
_entity_poly.pdbx_strand_id
1 'polypeptide(L)'
;MSRSTIASTIGLACLLANPVAGLAGWWTWSPDALTPHFAYQDPGSGDILHSSCNSNGSAAFLSDKPNKFPIKVQPKPATPLAVTGWWDDDLNTPIASIFYQGTDDSIVNAFFTCDNKTGNYKLDPEGIDIVSDLAGAPSVHEKTGLAVTELGDSGGYRLYYHDEDGLVNLMAYDDDTDWRYDGPVSLKKTAGKAIAALQIKGTNVSVAYPYDSNNIAVAHFNQENKNKWSLESFPTPFDSPAPTNNTDPSDVRLDTSGDSSFTLSSFDNAAVNLGIAAGAKQQLSILYIGKDAQLHAVSSDGGAWEEEDSPGAKEWPKADDESGRLAVVSPLDSSDIWVYYLSGDKVLELHRDGSGSWAKAKTPSSTTKDDDSKSDNGSDGSDDSTGTGGSSSAKESESAAASPATGMTIGAKAGIGVGVGVGVLALLAAVFFFLRKRRQTPGPGQRKGSVGELGSGASYRAVELPTAVHEPQELSATQNQKYELLGDTGHRVS
;
A
#
# COMPACT_ATOMS: atom_id res chain seq x y z
N MET A 1 60.81 18.72 38.68
CA MET A 1 60.20 17.50 38.13
C MET A 1 58.68 17.64 38.21
N SER A 2 58.06 18.13 37.15
CA SER A 2 56.63 18.37 37.09
C SER A 2 55.98 17.19 36.31
N ARG A 3 55.09 16.42 36.94
CA ARG A 3 54.36 15.37 36.30
C ARG A 3 53.05 15.96 35.73
N SER A 4 52.98 16.01 34.41
CA SER A 4 51.78 16.34 33.69
C SER A 4 50.87 15.08 33.60
N THR A 5 49.67 15.16 34.20
CA THR A 5 48.66 14.11 34.13
C THR A 5 47.78 14.45 32.95
N ILE A 6 47.86 13.63 31.88
CA ILE A 6 46.97 13.72 30.73
C ILE A 6 45.69 12.94 31.11
N ALA A 7 44.60 13.69 31.34
CA ALA A 7 43.28 13.11 31.48
C ALA A 7 42.72 12.76 30.08
N SER A 8 42.66 11.48 29.78
CA SER A 8 42.03 10.96 28.55
C SER A 8 40.51 10.95 28.74
N THR A 9 39.83 11.93 28.16
CA THR A 9 38.38 11.96 28.11
C THR A 9 37.94 10.99 27.02
N ILE A 10 37.54 9.80 27.43
CA ILE A 10 36.84 8.85 26.54
C ILE A 10 35.43 9.42 26.35
N GLY A 11 35.21 10.07 25.21
CA GLY A 11 33.89 10.46 24.75
C GLY A 11 33.12 9.19 24.41
N LEU A 12 32.16 8.82 25.27
CA LEU A 12 31.16 7.82 24.97
C LEU A 12 30.23 8.43 23.90
N ALA A 13 30.55 8.19 22.62
CA ALA A 13 29.62 8.44 21.56
C ALA A 13 28.45 7.44 21.76
N CYS A 14 27.35 7.90 22.37
CA CYS A 14 26.09 7.25 22.24
C CYS A 14 25.78 7.25 20.73
N LEU A 15 25.98 6.13 20.06
CA LEU A 15 25.33 5.83 18.79
C LEU A 15 23.84 5.82 19.10
N LEU A 16 23.19 6.97 18.99
CA LEU A 16 21.75 7.04 18.89
C LEU A 16 21.45 6.31 17.58
N ALA A 17 20.97 5.09 17.69
CA ALA A 17 20.39 4.40 16.54
C ALA A 17 19.38 5.37 15.94
N ASN A 18 19.63 5.84 14.72
CA ASN A 18 18.68 6.68 14.02
C ASN A 18 17.38 5.89 13.95
N PRO A 19 16.23 6.51 14.30
CA PRO A 19 14.96 5.83 14.18
C PRO A 19 14.79 5.40 12.72
N VAL A 20 14.43 4.15 12.52
CA VAL A 20 14.24 3.60 11.17
C VAL A 20 13.06 4.32 10.52
N ALA A 21 13.33 5.03 9.44
CA ALA A 21 12.35 5.85 8.71
C ALA A 21 11.23 5.01 8.10
N GLY A 22 9.99 5.53 8.06
CA GLY A 22 8.85 4.87 7.39
C GLY A 22 9.14 4.65 5.91
N LEU A 23 8.81 3.47 5.39
CA LEU A 23 8.90 3.11 3.97
C LEU A 23 7.56 2.53 3.54
N ALA A 24 7.01 2.99 2.42
CA ALA A 24 5.76 2.52 1.85
C ALA A 24 5.89 2.34 0.34
N GLY A 25 5.10 1.44 -0.23
CA GLY A 25 5.01 1.19 -1.66
C GLY A 25 3.57 1.19 -2.13
N TRP A 26 3.35 1.61 -3.36
CA TRP A 26 2.07 1.58 -4.06
C TRP A 26 2.30 1.44 -5.56
N TRP A 27 1.23 1.39 -6.32
CA TRP A 27 1.27 1.24 -7.78
C TRP A 27 0.22 2.12 -8.47
N THR A 28 0.46 2.42 -9.73
CA THR A 28 -0.49 3.09 -10.61
C THR A 28 -0.42 2.49 -12.01
N TRP A 29 -1.45 2.69 -12.82
CA TRP A 29 -1.41 2.42 -14.25
C TRP A 29 -0.99 3.69 -14.98
N SER A 30 0.30 4.07 -14.99
CA SER A 30 0.68 5.37 -15.52
C SER A 30 1.81 5.33 -16.57
N PRO A 31 1.60 6.06 -17.67
CA PRO A 31 0.32 6.29 -18.33
C PRO A 31 -0.16 5.07 -19.11
N ASP A 32 0.75 4.16 -19.49
CA ASP A 32 0.47 3.02 -20.36
C ASP A 32 0.92 1.68 -19.75
N ALA A 33 1.52 1.70 -18.57
CA ALA A 33 2.07 0.53 -17.91
C ALA A 33 1.80 0.53 -16.41
N LEU A 34 1.68 -0.67 -15.85
CA LEU A 34 1.70 -0.89 -14.42
C LEU A 34 3.03 -0.39 -13.85
N THR A 35 2.98 0.60 -12.97
CA THR A 35 4.15 1.30 -12.45
C THR A 35 4.20 1.21 -10.94
N PRO A 36 5.24 0.60 -10.36
CA PRO A 36 5.47 0.60 -8.93
C PRO A 36 6.06 1.95 -8.49
N HIS A 37 5.70 2.35 -7.27
CA HIS A 37 6.20 3.56 -6.62
C HIS A 37 6.60 3.24 -5.17
N PHE A 38 7.44 4.08 -4.60
CA PHE A 38 7.78 4.03 -3.18
C PHE A 38 8.00 5.42 -2.60
N ALA A 39 7.84 5.51 -1.27
CA ALA A 39 8.18 6.68 -0.50
C ALA A 39 8.79 6.30 0.84
N TYR A 40 9.65 7.16 1.40
CA TYR A 40 10.21 6.98 2.72
C TYR A 40 10.46 8.32 3.40
N GLN A 41 10.43 8.31 4.75
CA GLN A 41 10.83 9.48 5.51
C GLN A 41 12.36 9.51 5.62
N ASP A 42 13.00 10.58 5.14
CA ASP A 42 14.42 10.80 5.31
C ASP A 42 14.75 11.10 6.79
N PRO A 43 15.60 10.30 7.44
CA PRO A 43 15.88 10.49 8.86
C PRO A 43 16.65 11.77 9.17
N GLY A 44 17.34 12.34 8.19
CA GLY A 44 18.13 13.55 8.37
C GLY A 44 17.30 14.83 8.31
N SER A 45 16.39 14.93 7.35
CA SER A 45 15.54 16.11 7.16
C SER A 45 14.14 15.96 7.75
N GLY A 46 13.64 14.71 7.93
CA GLY A 46 12.26 14.41 8.28
C GLY A 46 11.28 14.56 7.10
N ASP A 47 11.76 14.95 5.92
CA ASP A 47 10.94 15.02 4.70
C ASP A 47 10.51 13.63 4.25
N ILE A 48 9.32 13.52 3.64
CA ILE A 48 8.88 12.30 2.98
C ILE A 48 9.27 12.38 1.50
N LEU A 49 10.27 11.57 1.13
CA LEU A 49 10.80 11.48 -0.23
C LEU A 49 10.04 10.41 -1.02
N HIS A 50 9.95 10.58 -2.35
CA HIS A 50 9.21 9.64 -3.20
C HIS A 50 9.88 9.41 -4.56
N SER A 51 9.63 8.24 -5.16
CA SER A 51 9.92 7.97 -6.57
C SER A 51 9.13 8.92 -7.48
N SER A 52 9.65 9.25 -8.64
CA SER A 52 9.00 10.16 -9.57
C SER A 52 7.60 9.68 -9.95
N CYS A 53 6.59 10.52 -9.77
CA CYS A 53 5.20 10.16 -10.02
C CYS A 53 4.88 9.95 -11.51
N ASN A 54 5.68 10.54 -12.41
CA ASN A 54 5.55 10.38 -13.87
C ASN A 54 6.38 9.22 -14.43
N SER A 55 6.84 8.32 -13.59
CA SER A 55 7.46 7.05 -14.01
C SER A 55 6.46 6.20 -14.80
N ASN A 56 6.99 5.36 -15.71
CA ASN A 56 6.19 4.48 -16.54
C ASN A 56 6.84 3.09 -16.61
N GLY A 57 6.18 2.06 -16.07
CA GLY A 57 6.62 0.68 -16.05
C GLY A 57 7.69 0.32 -15.00
N SER A 58 8.39 1.30 -14.43
CA SER A 58 9.40 1.09 -13.38
C SER A 58 9.51 2.31 -12.47
N ALA A 59 9.89 2.11 -11.21
CA ALA A 59 10.15 3.22 -10.31
C ALA A 59 11.41 3.98 -10.75
N ALA A 60 11.32 5.32 -10.78
CA ALA A 60 12.46 6.19 -10.99
C ALA A 60 12.73 7.03 -9.74
N PHE A 61 14.00 7.11 -9.31
CA PHE A 61 14.39 7.84 -8.11
C PHE A 61 15.70 8.60 -8.30
N LEU A 62 15.64 9.92 -8.19
CA LEU A 62 16.79 10.82 -8.33
C LEU A 62 17.47 10.98 -6.96
N SER A 63 18.44 10.14 -6.64
CA SER A 63 19.10 10.12 -5.31
C SER A 63 19.83 11.42 -4.93
N ASP A 64 20.34 12.14 -5.91
CA ASP A 64 21.05 13.42 -5.73
C ASP A 64 20.13 14.64 -5.65
N LYS A 65 18.91 14.51 -6.12
CA LYS A 65 17.85 15.53 -6.01
C LYS A 65 16.49 14.85 -5.87
N PRO A 66 16.22 14.19 -4.76
CA PRO A 66 14.99 13.43 -4.59
C PRO A 66 13.75 14.33 -4.60
N ASN A 67 12.68 13.82 -5.20
CA ASN A 67 11.37 14.41 -5.10
C ASN A 67 10.84 14.26 -3.68
N LYS A 68 10.07 15.24 -3.19
CA LYS A 68 9.47 15.20 -1.86
C LYS A 68 8.02 15.62 -1.87
N PHE A 69 7.22 14.99 -1.03
CA PHE A 69 5.85 15.44 -0.80
C PHE A 69 5.82 16.80 -0.10
N PRO A 70 5.06 17.77 -0.62
CA PRO A 70 4.91 19.09 0.03
C PRO A 70 3.94 19.01 1.22
N ILE A 71 4.42 18.44 2.34
CA ILE A 71 3.66 18.20 3.57
C ILE A 71 3.38 19.52 4.30
N LYS A 72 2.15 19.70 4.80
CA LYS A 72 1.76 20.87 5.62
C LYS A 72 1.64 20.54 7.12
N VAL A 73 1.13 19.35 7.45
CA VAL A 73 1.09 18.87 8.83
C VAL A 73 2.36 18.10 9.11
N GLN A 74 3.13 18.51 10.14
CA GLN A 74 4.44 17.92 10.41
C GLN A 74 4.35 16.44 10.77
N PRO A 75 5.01 15.53 10.03
CA PRO A 75 5.12 14.13 10.38
C PRO A 75 5.94 13.95 11.66
N LYS A 76 5.57 12.98 12.46
CA LYS A 76 6.38 12.52 13.59
C LYS A 76 7.70 11.94 13.08
N PRO A 77 8.84 12.18 13.77
CA PRO A 77 10.09 11.49 13.43
C PRO A 77 9.92 9.98 13.47
N ALA A 78 10.42 9.29 12.45
CA ALA A 78 10.20 7.85 12.24
C ALA A 78 8.71 7.46 12.17
N THR A 79 7.88 8.34 11.61
CA THR A 79 6.45 8.04 11.41
C THR A 79 6.28 6.75 10.62
N PRO A 80 5.31 5.89 10.98
CA PRO A 80 4.83 4.88 10.04
C PRO A 80 4.27 5.58 8.81
N LEU A 81 4.43 4.97 7.66
CA LEU A 81 3.99 5.52 6.38
C LEU A 81 3.20 4.46 5.63
N ALA A 82 2.01 4.81 5.19
CA ALA A 82 1.22 4.02 4.27
C ALA A 82 0.79 4.89 3.09
N VAL A 83 0.87 4.36 1.88
CA VAL A 83 0.56 5.10 0.66
C VAL A 83 -0.25 4.21 -0.26
N THR A 84 -1.22 4.80 -0.90
CA THR A 84 -1.93 4.20 -2.03
C THR A 84 -2.05 5.22 -3.15
N GLY A 85 -2.38 4.76 -4.36
CA GLY A 85 -2.53 5.65 -5.49
C GLY A 85 -3.15 4.93 -6.68
N TRP A 86 -3.62 5.73 -7.62
CA TRP A 86 -4.26 5.26 -8.85
C TRP A 86 -4.00 6.23 -10.00
N TRP A 87 -4.38 5.84 -11.17
CA TRP A 87 -4.44 6.70 -12.34
C TRP A 87 -5.80 7.38 -12.39
N ASP A 88 -5.82 8.70 -12.49
CA ASP A 88 -7.04 9.49 -12.67
C ASP A 88 -7.22 9.78 -14.17
N ASP A 89 -8.26 9.19 -14.76
CA ASP A 89 -8.55 9.30 -16.20
C ASP A 89 -9.02 10.69 -16.59
N ASP A 90 -9.70 11.40 -15.70
CA ASP A 90 -10.20 12.76 -15.98
C ASP A 90 -9.05 13.78 -15.95
N LEU A 91 -8.16 13.68 -14.97
CA LEU A 91 -6.99 14.53 -14.82
C LEU A 91 -5.81 14.02 -15.69
N ASN A 92 -5.89 12.79 -16.19
CA ASN A 92 -4.87 12.12 -16.97
C ASN A 92 -3.50 12.13 -16.24
N THR A 93 -3.50 11.75 -14.98
CA THR A 93 -2.33 11.82 -14.13
C THR A 93 -2.39 10.86 -12.93
N PRO A 94 -1.24 10.40 -12.42
CA PRO A 94 -1.22 9.63 -11.17
C PRO A 94 -1.64 10.45 -9.96
N ILE A 95 -2.38 9.82 -9.08
CA ILE A 95 -2.76 10.31 -7.77
C ILE A 95 -1.97 9.54 -6.71
N ALA A 96 -1.67 10.18 -5.58
CA ALA A 96 -1.20 9.51 -4.37
C ALA A 96 -1.95 10.05 -3.16
N SER A 97 -2.36 9.13 -2.30
CA SER A 97 -2.93 9.41 -0.99
C SER A 97 -1.99 8.82 0.06
N ILE A 98 -1.39 9.66 0.89
CA ILE A 98 -0.44 9.23 1.92
C ILE A 98 -1.05 9.36 3.30
N PHE A 99 -0.70 8.39 4.16
CA PHE A 99 -1.13 8.34 5.56
C PHE A 99 0.10 8.27 6.45
N TYR A 100 0.15 9.11 7.47
CA TYR A 100 1.26 9.17 8.41
C TYR A 100 0.80 9.63 9.78
N GLN A 101 1.60 9.37 10.82
CA GLN A 101 1.34 9.86 12.16
C GLN A 101 1.90 11.27 12.32
N GLY A 102 1.06 12.21 12.76
CA GLY A 102 1.44 13.57 13.12
C GLY A 102 2.20 13.61 14.46
N THR A 103 2.75 14.78 14.78
CA THR A 103 3.49 15.00 16.05
C THR A 103 2.60 14.95 17.29
N ASP A 104 1.30 15.04 17.12
CA ASP A 104 0.25 14.92 18.15
C ASP A 104 -0.35 13.50 18.24
N ASP A 105 0.28 12.54 17.59
CA ASP A 105 -0.13 11.15 17.47
C ASP A 105 -1.40 10.91 16.62
N SER A 106 -2.03 11.94 16.07
CA SER A 106 -3.13 11.79 15.12
C SER A 106 -2.68 11.12 13.82
N ILE A 107 -3.60 10.52 13.07
CA ILE A 107 -3.33 10.00 11.74
C ILE A 107 -3.83 11.02 10.71
N VAL A 108 -2.89 11.46 9.87
CA VAL A 108 -3.12 12.44 8.80
C VAL A 108 -3.19 11.73 7.47
N ASN A 109 -4.19 12.05 6.67
CA ASN A 109 -4.22 11.78 5.24
C ASN A 109 -3.81 13.05 4.48
N ALA A 110 -3.01 12.89 3.44
CA ALA A 110 -2.70 13.96 2.51
C ALA A 110 -2.80 13.45 1.07
N PHE A 111 -3.54 14.18 0.25
CA PHE A 111 -3.90 13.82 -1.11
C PHE A 111 -3.10 14.65 -2.12
N PHE A 112 -2.56 14.00 -3.15
CA PHE A 112 -1.65 14.61 -4.10
C PHE A 112 -1.96 14.23 -5.54
N THR A 113 -1.79 15.21 -6.43
CA THR A 113 -1.84 15.03 -7.87
C THR A 113 -0.43 15.14 -8.45
N CYS A 114 -0.07 14.27 -9.39
CA CYS A 114 1.23 14.29 -10.05
C CYS A 114 1.38 15.48 -11.01
N ASP A 115 2.52 16.13 -10.98
CA ASP A 115 2.97 16.99 -12.07
C ASP A 115 3.75 16.16 -13.10
N ASN A 116 3.08 15.73 -14.14
CA ASN A 116 3.65 14.88 -15.21
C ASN A 116 4.90 15.49 -15.90
N LYS A 117 5.18 16.79 -15.73
CA LYS A 117 6.36 17.44 -16.32
C LYS A 117 7.58 17.30 -15.43
N THR A 118 7.39 17.32 -14.12
CA THR A 118 8.50 17.36 -13.16
C THR A 118 8.66 16.05 -12.39
N GLY A 119 7.66 15.18 -12.40
CA GLY A 119 7.63 13.97 -11.58
C GLY A 119 7.40 14.22 -10.09
N ASN A 120 7.08 15.46 -9.71
CA ASN A 120 6.76 15.83 -8.32
C ASN A 120 5.25 15.78 -8.09
N TYR A 121 4.86 15.42 -6.88
CA TYR A 121 3.50 15.54 -6.42
C TYR A 121 3.17 16.98 -5.98
N LYS A 122 1.94 17.40 -6.22
CA LYS A 122 1.36 18.65 -5.75
C LYS A 122 0.24 18.33 -4.79
N LEU A 123 0.27 18.94 -3.61
CA LEU A 123 -0.78 18.79 -2.62
C LEU A 123 -2.09 19.40 -3.14
N ASP A 124 -3.17 18.64 -3.04
CA ASP A 124 -4.50 19.18 -3.27
C ASP A 124 -4.81 20.27 -2.20
N PRO A 125 -5.35 21.43 -2.58
CA PRO A 125 -5.63 22.51 -1.64
C PRO A 125 -6.53 22.11 -0.45
N GLU A 126 -7.47 21.20 -0.66
CA GLU A 126 -8.42 20.69 0.34
C GLU A 126 -8.07 19.24 0.78
N GLY A 127 -6.95 18.70 0.30
CA GLY A 127 -6.57 17.30 0.43
C GLY A 127 -5.81 16.97 1.71
N ILE A 128 -6.12 17.60 2.86
CA ILE A 128 -5.52 17.25 4.15
C ILE A 128 -6.62 17.03 5.17
N ASP A 129 -6.64 15.83 5.73
CA ASP A 129 -7.58 15.42 6.75
C ASP A 129 -6.87 14.78 7.95
N ILE A 130 -7.35 15.04 9.15
CA ILE A 130 -6.99 14.29 10.36
C ILE A 130 -8.01 13.16 10.50
N VAL A 131 -7.69 12.04 9.84
CA VAL A 131 -8.66 10.97 9.64
C VAL A 131 -9.02 10.22 10.92
N SER A 132 -8.11 10.18 11.92
CA SER A 132 -8.41 9.61 13.23
C SER A 132 -9.54 10.37 13.94
N ASP A 133 -9.55 11.71 13.81
CA ASP A 133 -10.58 12.55 14.42
C ASP A 133 -11.90 12.46 13.65
N LEU A 134 -11.82 12.52 12.31
CA LEU A 134 -12.99 12.45 11.44
C LEU A 134 -13.73 11.12 11.60
N ALA A 135 -13.00 10.01 11.72
CA ALA A 135 -13.58 8.69 11.93
C ALA A 135 -14.15 8.50 13.34
N GLY A 136 -13.86 9.38 14.30
CA GLY A 136 -14.17 9.16 15.72
C GLY A 136 -13.49 7.90 16.27
N ALA A 137 -12.28 7.63 15.80
CA ALA A 137 -11.51 6.44 16.13
C ALA A 137 -11.02 6.46 17.59
N PRO A 138 -10.79 5.29 18.22
CA PRO A 138 -10.05 5.20 19.47
C PRO A 138 -8.66 5.85 19.35
N SER A 139 -8.14 6.36 20.48
CA SER A 139 -6.82 7.00 20.54
C SER A 139 -5.74 6.16 19.88
N VAL A 140 -4.98 6.80 19.03
CA VAL A 140 -3.90 6.16 18.27
C VAL A 140 -2.70 5.92 19.19
N HIS A 141 -2.12 4.72 19.14
CA HIS A 141 -0.92 4.40 19.88
C HIS A 141 0.26 5.28 19.44
N GLU A 142 1.07 5.79 20.37
CA GLU A 142 2.23 6.66 20.09
C GLU A 142 3.24 6.09 19.08
N LYS A 143 3.30 4.76 18.95
CA LYS A 143 4.15 4.00 18.01
C LYS A 143 3.27 3.07 17.18
N THR A 144 2.22 3.59 16.58
CA THR A 144 1.33 2.77 15.73
C THR A 144 2.07 2.25 14.51
N GLY A 145 1.67 1.10 13.97
CA GLY A 145 1.90 0.76 12.57
C GLY A 145 0.80 1.35 11.71
N LEU A 146 1.02 1.48 10.42
CA LEU A 146 0.01 1.88 9.45
C LEU A 146 0.05 0.97 8.23
N ALA A 147 -1.12 0.61 7.74
CA ALA A 147 -1.29 -0.01 6.43
C ALA A 147 -2.59 0.50 5.80
N VAL A 148 -2.62 0.65 4.48
CA VAL A 148 -3.79 1.11 3.74
C VAL A 148 -4.01 0.25 2.52
N THR A 149 -5.27 -0.01 2.19
CA THR A 149 -5.71 -0.50 0.89
C THR A 149 -6.73 0.48 0.33
N GLU A 150 -6.63 0.74 -0.97
CA GLU A 150 -7.64 1.43 -1.75
C GLU A 150 -8.38 0.38 -2.55
N LEU A 151 -9.71 0.40 -2.52
CA LEU A 151 -10.56 -0.66 -3.07
C LEU A 151 -11.10 -0.35 -4.47
N GLY A 152 -10.61 0.71 -5.10
CA GLY A 152 -11.08 1.18 -6.38
C GLY A 152 -12.58 1.48 -6.35
N ASP A 153 -13.26 1.19 -7.43
CA ASP A 153 -14.73 1.35 -7.56
C ASP A 153 -15.51 0.52 -6.51
N SER A 154 -14.84 -0.35 -5.75
CA SER A 154 -15.48 -1.21 -4.74
C SER A 154 -15.71 -0.52 -3.40
N GLY A 155 -15.14 0.66 -3.15
CA GLY A 155 -15.46 1.41 -1.93
C GLY A 155 -14.32 2.05 -1.14
N GLY A 156 -13.49 2.90 -1.72
CA GLY A 156 -12.58 3.83 -1.05
C GLY A 156 -11.50 3.16 -0.19
N TYR A 157 -11.13 3.81 0.92
CA TYR A 157 -9.99 3.38 1.73
C TYR A 157 -10.34 2.43 2.87
N ARG A 158 -9.38 1.55 3.20
CA ARG A 158 -9.33 0.75 4.43
C ARG A 158 -7.97 1.00 5.08
N LEU A 159 -7.97 1.73 6.20
CA LEU A 159 -6.78 2.15 6.92
C LEU A 159 -6.69 1.42 8.25
N TYR A 160 -5.57 0.76 8.49
CA TYR A 160 -5.31 -0.07 9.66
C TYR A 160 -4.26 0.61 10.54
N TYR A 161 -4.52 0.61 11.87
CA TYR A 161 -3.65 1.25 12.85
C TYR A 161 -3.76 0.53 14.21
N HIS A 162 -2.82 0.81 15.13
CA HIS A 162 -2.94 0.36 16.52
C HIS A 162 -3.53 1.46 17.39
N ASP A 163 -4.50 1.09 18.21
CA ASP A 163 -4.96 1.94 19.32
C ASP A 163 -4.01 1.87 20.54
N GLU A 164 -4.30 2.65 21.59
CA GLU A 164 -3.52 2.66 22.84
C GLU A 164 -3.44 1.29 23.52
N ASP A 165 -4.47 0.47 23.40
CA ASP A 165 -4.51 -0.88 23.93
C ASP A 165 -3.66 -1.86 23.09
N GLY A 166 -3.22 -1.44 21.92
CA GLY A 166 -2.39 -2.20 20.96
C GLY A 166 -3.20 -3.17 20.12
N LEU A 167 -4.50 -2.96 19.96
CA LEU A 167 -5.33 -3.68 19.00
C LEU A 167 -5.11 -3.09 17.59
N VAL A 168 -5.13 -3.95 16.59
CA VAL A 168 -5.25 -3.49 15.20
C VAL A 168 -6.70 -3.13 14.92
N ASN A 169 -6.94 -1.90 14.52
CA ASN A 169 -8.24 -1.33 14.23
C ASN A 169 -8.36 -0.92 12.77
N LEU A 170 -9.59 -0.77 12.29
CA LEU A 170 -9.94 -0.33 10.96
C LEU A 170 -10.68 1.00 11.00
N MET A 171 -10.17 1.97 10.24
CA MET A 171 -10.93 3.12 9.75
C MET A 171 -11.23 2.92 8.28
N ALA A 172 -12.43 3.23 7.85
CA ALA A 172 -12.86 3.12 6.47
C ALA A 172 -13.37 4.46 5.95
N TYR A 173 -13.18 4.67 4.68
CA TYR A 173 -13.73 5.80 3.94
C TYR A 173 -14.41 5.29 2.68
N ASP A 174 -15.55 5.85 2.37
CA ASP A 174 -16.18 5.83 1.05
C ASP A 174 -16.97 7.13 0.83
N ASP A 175 -17.29 7.43 -0.41
CA ASP A 175 -17.96 8.69 -0.79
C ASP A 175 -19.35 8.87 -0.20
N ASP A 176 -20.01 7.78 0.22
CA ASP A 176 -21.35 7.80 0.80
C ASP A 176 -21.34 8.06 2.31
N THR A 177 -20.28 7.61 3.01
CA THR A 177 -20.24 7.58 4.49
C THR A 177 -19.15 8.43 5.11
N ASP A 178 -18.24 9.01 4.30
CA ASP A 178 -17.02 9.66 4.79
C ASP A 178 -16.17 8.74 5.68
N TRP A 179 -15.19 9.30 6.41
CA TRP A 179 -14.37 8.55 7.36
C TRP A 179 -15.21 8.05 8.53
N ARG A 180 -15.06 6.75 8.84
CA ARG A 180 -15.73 6.11 9.98
C ARG A 180 -14.83 5.07 10.65
N TYR A 181 -15.07 4.80 11.90
CA TYR A 181 -14.44 3.72 12.63
C TYR A 181 -15.25 2.43 12.47
N ASP A 182 -14.62 1.38 11.93
CA ASP A 182 -15.25 0.08 11.64
C ASP A 182 -14.89 -1.01 12.67
N GLY A 183 -14.13 -0.67 13.72
CA GLY A 183 -13.86 -1.58 14.83
C GLY A 183 -12.52 -2.31 14.75
N PRO A 184 -12.24 -3.20 15.73
CA PRO A 184 -11.00 -3.96 15.80
C PRO A 184 -10.99 -5.10 14.79
N VAL A 185 -9.80 -5.32 14.19
CA VAL A 185 -9.48 -6.44 13.31
C VAL A 185 -8.82 -7.57 14.11
N SER A 186 -7.89 -7.24 15.01
CA SER A 186 -7.25 -8.22 15.89
C SER A 186 -8.13 -8.58 17.09
N LEU A 187 -7.97 -9.81 17.59
CA LEU A 187 -8.68 -10.28 18.79
C LEU A 187 -8.12 -9.72 20.09
N LYS A 188 -6.82 -9.50 20.13
CA LYS A 188 -6.08 -9.06 21.32
C LYS A 188 -4.96 -8.13 20.90
N LYS A 189 -4.31 -7.55 21.89
CA LYS A 189 -3.08 -6.80 21.72
C LYS A 189 -2.06 -7.59 20.90
N THR A 190 -1.53 -6.97 19.85
CA THR A 190 -0.50 -7.54 19.01
C THR A 190 0.87 -7.55 19.71
N ALA A 191 1.74 -8.47 19.31
CA ALA A 191 3.07 -8.59 19.90
C ALA A 191 4.07 -7.54 19.36
N GLY A 192 3.72 -6.86 18.27
CA GLY A 192 4.53 -5.81 17.62
C GLY A 192 3.68 -4.75 17.00
N LYS A 193 4.30 -3.84 16.24
CA LYS A 193 3.62 -2.72 15.59
C LYS A 193 3.60 -2.81 14.07
N ALA A 194 4.10 -3.90 13.49
CA ALA A 194 3.98 -4.15 12.06
C ALA A 194 2.52 -4.42 11.69
N ILE A 195 2.05 -3.79 10.62
CA ILE A 195 0.80 -4.10 9.94
C ILE A 195 1.10 -4.09 8.44
N ALA A 196 0.61 -5.09 7.74
CA ALA A 196 0.57 -5.10 6.28
C ALA A 196 -0.84 -5.45 5.82
N ALA A 197 -1.33 -4.78 4.79
CA ALA A 197 -2.68 -5.01 4.26
C ALA A 197 -2.65 -5.09 2.74
N LEU A 198 -3.53 -5.93 2.19
CA LEU A 198 -3.63 -6.16 0.75
C LEU A 198 -5.07 -6.40 0.34
N GLN A 199 -5.52 -5.71 -0.70
CA GLN A 199 -6.75 -6.04 -1.39
C GLN A 199 -6.55 -7.31 -2.23
N ILE A 200 -7.43 -8.30 -2.05
CA ILE A 200 -7.36 -9.57 -2.78
C ILE A 200 -8.29 -9.55 -3.99
N LYS A 201 -9.52 -9.10 -3.80
CA LYS A 201 -10.52 -8.97 -4.85
C LYS A 201 -11.74 -8.20 -4.36
N GLY A 202 -12.20 -7.19 -5.10
CA GLY A 202 -13.34 -6.38 -4.69
C GLY A 202 -13.13 -5.80 -3.30
N THR A 203 -13.99 -6.09 -2.33
CA THR A 203 -13.84 -5.64 -0.94
C THR A 203 -13.10 -6.63 -0.04
N ASN A 204 -12.63 -7.75 -0.58
CA ASN A 204 -11.88 -8.74 0.19
C ASN A 204 -10.45 -8.24 0.46
N VAL A 205 -10.07 -8.26 1.71
CA VAL A 205 -8.78 -7.76 2.19
C VAL A 205 -8.13 -8.75 3.15
N SER A 206 -6.81 -8.87 3.09
CA SER A 206 -6.01 -9.60 4.07
C SER A 206 -5.11 -8.64 4.85
N VAL A 207 -5.02 -8.81 6.17
CA VAL A 207 -4.22 -7.98 7.07
C VAL A 207 -3.33 -8.85 7.93
N ALA A 208 -2.02 -8.67 7.81
CA ALA A 208 -1.03 -9.42 8.57
C ALA A 208 -0.44 -8.58 9.71
N TYR A 209 -0.23 -9.21 10.88
CA TYR A 209 0.39 -8.58 12.04
C TYR A 209 1.05 -9.62 12.96
N PRO A 210 2.09 -9.27 13.76
CA PRO A 210 2.70 -10.16 14.74
C PRO A 210 1.70 -10.59 15.81
N TYR A 211 1.41 -11.89 15.90
CA TYR A 211 0.48 -12.43 16.89
C TYR A 211 1.14 -12.63 18.25
N ASP A 212 2.32 -13.21 18.26
CA ASP A 212 3.17 -13.41 19.43
C ASP A 212 4.66 -13.39 19.04
N SER A 213 5.56 -13.94 19.87
CA SER A 213 7.00 -13.93 19.59
C SER A 213 7.42 -14.82 18.42
N ASN A 214 6.57 -15.76 18.00
CA ASN A 214 6.93 -16.80 17.04
C ASN A 214 5.93 -16.91 15.88
N ASN A 215 4.80 -16.23 15.97
CA ASN A 215 3.70 -16.38 15.01
C ASN A 215 3.25 -15.04 14.45
N ILE A 216 2.85 -15.07 13.20
CA ILE A 216 2.14 -14.01 12.50
C ILE A 216 0.67 -14.43 12.36
N ALA A 217 -0.26 -13.54 12.64
CA ALA A 217 -1.66 -13.73 12.32
C ALA A 217 -2.00 -13.01 11.02
N VAL A 218 -2.91 -13.59 10.26
CA VAL A 218 -3.54 -12.96 9.09
C VAL A 218 -5.03 -12.93 9.30
N ALA A 219 -5.61 -11.75 9.25
CA ALA A 219 -7.04 -11.54 9.29
C ALA A 219 -7.56 -11.36 7.86
N HIS A 220 -8.60 -12.10 7.50
CA HIS A 220 -9.22 -12.06 6.18
C HIS A 220 -10.64 -11.51 6.29
N PHE A 221 -10.89 -10.40 5.62
CA PHE A 221 -12.24 -9.92 5.38
C PHE A 221 -12.74 -10.51 4.07
N ASN A 222 -13.90 -11.18 4.16
CA ASN A 222 -14.63 -11.66 3.00
C ASN A 222 -16.10 -11.28 3.17
N GLN A 223 -16.68 -10.61 2.18
CA GLN A 223 -18.10 -10.22 2.19
C GLN A 223 -19.05 -11.36 2.51
N GLU A 224 -18.72 -12.60 2.10
CA GLU A 224 -19.51 -13.77 2.38
C GLU A 224 -19.54 -14.16 3.86
N ASN A 225 -18.60 -13.69 4.67
CA ASN A 225 -18.47 -13.96 6.10
C ASN A 225 -19.32 -13.04 6.99
N LYS A 226 -20.37 -12.41 6.47
CA LYS A 226 -21.29 -11.56 7.23
C LYS A 226 -20.58 -10.42 8.01
N ASN A 227 -19.66 -9.74 7.35
CA ASN A 227 -18.88 -8.63 7.90
C ASN A 227 -18.00 -9.02 9.11
N LYS A 228 -17.55 -10.25 9.18
CA LYS A 228 -16.61 -10.74 10.18
C LYS A 228 -15.26 -11.02 9.56
N TRP A 229 -14.21 -10.74 10.31
CA TRP A 229 -12.86 -11.16 10.00
C TRP A 229 -12.66 -12.60 10.44
N SER A 230 -12.22 -13.48 9.53
CA SER A 230 -11.69 -14.79 9.91
C SER A 230 -10.19 -14.65 10.14
N LEU A 231 -9.67 -15.35 11.15
CA LEU A 231 -8.26 -15.26 11.52
C LEU A 231 -7.57 -16.61 11.34
N GLU A 232 -6.36 -16.54 10.84
CA GLU A 232 -5.42 -17.67 10.83
C GLU A 232 -4.07 -17.25 11.43
N SER A 233 -3.24 -18.20 11.78
CA SER A 233 -1.89 -17.97 12.32
C SER A 233 -0.92 -18.98 11.75
N PHE A 234 0.33 -18.58 11.61
CA PHE A 234 1.44 -19.45 11.22
C PHE A 234 2.74 -19.00 11.91
N PRO A 235 3.75 -19.85 12.04
CA PRO A 235 3.85 -21.27 11.71
C PRO A 235 2.93 -22.19 12.51
N THR A 236 2.49 -21.77 13.70
CA THR A 236 1.55 -22.53 14.51
C THR A 236 0.13 -22.05 14.23
N PRO A 237 -0.73 -22.90 13.66
CA PRO A 237 -2.11 -22.51 13.35
C PRO A 237 -2.94 -22.33 14.62
N PHE A 238 -4.09 -21.65 14.50
CA PHE A 238 -5.08 -21.67 15.56
C PHE A 238 -5.77 -23.03 15.65
N ASP A 239 -6.18 -23.37 16.86
CA ASP A 239 -7.05 -24.51 17.11
C ASP A 239 -8.40 -24.34 16.40
N SER A 240 -9.04 -25.45 16.02
CA SER A 240 -10.33 -25.43 15.30
C SER A 240 -11.51 -25.20 16.26
N PRO A 241 -12.54 -24.45 15.83
CA PRO A 241 -12.74 -23.77 14.55
C PRO A 241 -11.94 -22.47 14.45
N ALA A 242 -11.60 -22.04 13.23
CA ALA A 242 -10.88 -20.79 13.00
C ALA A 242 -11.62 -19.61 13.67
N PRO A 243 -10.94 -18.82 14.52
CA PRO A 243 -11.57 -17.71 15.24
C PRO A 243 -11.94 -16.57 14.30
N THR A 244 -12.83 -15.70 14.81
CA THR A 244 -13.17 -14.43 14.16
C THR A 244 -12.87 -13.29 15.13
N ASN A 245 -12.88 -12.04 14.66
CA ASN A 245 -12.69 -10.86 15.51
C ASN A 245 -13.79 -10.69 16.60
N ASN A 246 -14.86 -11.50 16.55
CA ASN A 246 -15.92 -11.55 17.58
C ASN A 246 -15.80 -12.77 18.52
N THR A 247 -14.78 -13.60 18.36
CA THR A 247 -14.51 -14.72 19.27
C THR A 247 -13.94 -14.18 20.58
N ASP A 248 -14.33 -14.75 21.71
CA ASP A 248 -13.72 -14.38 23.00
C ASP A 248 -12.21 -14.71 22.94
N PRO A 249 -11.31 -13.74 23.19
CA PRO A 249 -9.86 -13.98 23.15
C PRO A 249 -9.39 -15.13 24.06
N SER A 250 -10.12 -15.40 25.16
CA SER A 250 -9.79 -16.49 26.08
C SER A 250 -10.02 -17.89 25.49
N ASP A 251 -10.85 -17.97 24.44
CA ASP A 251 -11.18 -19.23 23.76
C ASP A 251 -10.22 -19.52 22.59
N VAL A 252 -9.40 -18.53 22.20
CA VAL A 252 -8.48 -18.67 21.08
C VAL A 252 -7.14 -19.23 21.53
N ARG A 253 -6.77 -20.35 20.98
CA ARG A 253 -5.52 -21.05 21.29
C ARG A 253 -4.79 -21.43 20.02
N LEU A 254 -3.46 -21.51 20.11
CA LEU A 254 -2.64 -22.10 19.07
C LEU A 254 -2.70 -23.63 19.20
N ASP A 255 -2.76 -24.32 18.08
CA ASP A 255 -2.66 -25.78 18.05
C ASP A 255 -1.21 -26.20 18.27
N THR A 256 -0.88 -26.58 19.49
CA THR A 256 0.43 -27.08 19.88
C THR A 256 0.50 -28.61 19.91
N SER A 257 -0.52 -29.30 19.38
CA SER A 257 -0.60 -30.75 19.37
C SER A 257 0.31 -31.41 18.32
N GLY A 258 0.69 -30.64 17.27
CA GLY A 258 1.61 -31.03 16.22
C GLY A 258 2.92 -30.22 16.25
N ASP A 259 3.98 -30.75 15.63
CA ASP A 259 5.15 -29.91 15.33
C ASP A 259 4.81 -28.94 14.21
N SER A 260 5.15 -27.66 14.40
CA SER A 260 5.06 -26.68 13.29
C SER A 260 6.01 -27.13 12.16
N SER A 261 5.54 -27.00 10.91
CA SER A 261 6.30 -27.43 9.73
C SER A 261 7.59 -26.63 9.53
N PHE A 262 7.65 -25.39 10.07
CA PHE A 262 8.79 -24.48 9.99
C PHE A 262 8.79 -23.50 11.17
N THR A 263 9.80 -22.65 11.24
CA THR A 263 9.89 -21.52 12.17
C THR A 263 10.19 -20.26 11.37
N LEU A 264 9.70 -19.11 11.82
CA LEU A 264 10.02 -17.82 11.19
C LEU A 264 11.49 -17.49 11.43
N SER A 265 12.30 -17.55 10.37
CA SER A 265 13.75 -17.37 10.44
C SER A 265 14.10 -15.94 10.89
N SER A 266 14.91 -15.83 11.96
CA SER A 266 15.37 -14.54 12.51
C SER A 266 14.26 -13.52 12.83
N PHE A 267 13.02 -13.96 13.08
CA PHE A 267 11.88 -13.09 13.35
C PHE A 267 12.03 -12.31 14.66
N ASP A 268 11.69 -11.02 14.63
CA ASP A 268 11.60 -10.15 15.79
C ASP A 268 10.25 -9.45 15.83
N ASN A 269 9.31 -10.04 16.55
CA ASN A 269 7.95 -9.51 16.62
C ASN A 269 7.85 -8.05 17.07
N ALA A 270 8.80 -7.57 17.89
CA ALA A 270 8.76 -6.22 18.45
C ALA A 270 9.28 -5.16 17.47
N ALA A 271 10.23 -5.51 16.61
CA ALA A 271 10.93 -4.57 15.72
C ALA A 271 10.59 -4.79 14.23
N VAL A 272 10.17 -6.01 13.84
CA VAL A 272 9.92 -6.36 12.44
C VAL A 272 8.89 -5.44 11.78
N ASN A 273 9.08 -5.18 10.48
CA ASN A 273 8.04 -4.69 9.59
C ASN A 273 7.63 -5.80 8.64
N LEU A 274 6.36 -5.81 8.27
CA LEU A 274 5.79 -6.83 7.40
C LEU A 274 5.38 -6.20 6.06
N GLY A 275 5.53 -6.98 5.00
CA GLY A 275 4.89 -6.75 3.72
C GLY A 275 4.00 -7.93 3.37
N ILE A 276 2.93 -7.68 2.64
CA ILE A 276 2.02 -8.70 2.14
C ILE A 276 1.85 -8.56 0.64
N ALA A 277 1.84 -9.66 -0.07
CA ALA A 277 1.65 -9.70 -1.51
C ALA A 277 0.77 -10.88 -1.92
N ALA A 278 0.13 -10.75 -3.09
CA ALA A 278 -0.54 -11.86 -3.76
C ALA A 278 0.17 -12.19 -5.07
N GLY A 279 0.60 -13.42 -5.21
CA GLY A 279 1.15 -13.95 -6.45
C GLY A 279 0.07 -14.57 -7.34
N ALA A 280 0.50 -15.35 -8.33
CA ALA A 280 -0.39 -16.11 -9.20
C ALA A 280 -1.37 -16.95 -8.38
N LYS A 281 -2.63 -17.04 -8.86
CA LYS A 281 -3.71 -17.79 -8.19
C LYS A 281 -4.04 -17.31 -6.78
N GLN A 282 -3.78 -16.02 -6.46
CA GLN A 282 -4.02 -15.44 -5.14
C GLN A 282 -3.21 -16.10 -4.01
N GLN A 283 -2.08 -16.73 -4.32
CA GLN A 283 -1.13 -17.20 -3.35
C GLN A 283 -0.60 -16.02 -2.53
N LEU A 284 -0.82 -16.03 -1.23
CA LEU A 284 -0.34 -14.99 -0.34
C LEU A 284 1.13 -15.21 0.01
N SER A 285 1.89 -14.13 0.05
CA SER A 285 3.26 -14.10 0.56
C SER A 285 3.38 -13.00 1.62
N ILE A 286 3.98 -13.35 2.75
CA ILE A 286 4.39 -12.40 3.80
C ILE A 286 5.89 -12.27 3.73
N LEU A 287 6.36 -11.02 3.64
CA LEU A 287 7.78 -10.71 3.54
C LEU A 287 8.21 -9.89 4.76
N TYR A 288 9.42 -10.11 5.26
CA TYR A 288 10.01 -9.34 6.35
C TYR A 288 11.54 -9.38 6.32
N ILE A 289 12.18 -8.40 6.94
CA ILE A 289 13.62 -8.38 7.18
C ILE A 289 13.84 -8.89 8.62
N GLY A 290 14.63 -9.96 8.76
CA GLY A 290 14.93 -10.57 10.05
C GLY A 290 16.05 -9.85 10.83
N LYS A 291 16.35 -10.33 12.06
CA LYS A 291 17.51 -9.87 12.87
C LYS A 291 18.85 -10.10 12.20
N ASP A 292 18.91 -10.95 11.21
CA ASP A 292 20.09 -11.20 10.38
C ASP A 292 20.23 -10.19 9.22
N ALA A 293 19.34 -9.20 9.16
CA ALA A 293 19.21 -8.22 8.09
C ALA A 293 18.91 -8.83 6.71
N GLN A 294 18.48 -10.12 6.64
CA GLN A 294 18.06 -10.75 5.39
C GLN A 294 16.56 -10.55 5.15
N LEU A 295 16.18 -10.51 3.88
CA LEU A 295 14.79 -10.61 3.47
C LEU A 295 14.36 -12.08 3.52
N HIS A 296 13.26 -12.33 4.22
CA HIS A 296 12.60 -13.63 4.33
C HIS A 296 11.21 -13.53 3.70
N ALA A 297 10.74 -14.63 3.13
CA ALA A 297 9.41 -14.76 2.58
C ALA A 297 8.77 -16.08 3.04
N VAL A 298 7.49 -16.00 3.36
CA VAL A 298 6.63 -17.15 3.71
C VAL A 298 5.40 -17.07 2.85
N SER A 299 4.99 -18.16 2.23
CA SER A 299 3.85 -18.17 1.32
C SER A 299 2.84 -19.26 1.64
N SER A 300 1.60 -19.05 1.21
CA SER A 300 0.49 -20.00 1.29
C SER A 300 -0.30 -19.98 0.00
N ASP A 301 -0.60 -21.17 -0.51
CA ASP A 301 -1.49 -21.35 -1.67
C ASP A 301 -2.97 -21.59 -1.28
N GLY A 302 -3.34 -21.18 -0.06
CA GLY A 302 -4.66 -21.43 0.53
C GLY A 302 -4.70 -22.72 1.35
N GLY A 303 -3.54 -23.38 1.52
CA GLY A 303 -3.30 -24.52 2.38
C GLY A 303 -2.38 -24.18 3.57
N ALA A 304 -1.29 -24.95 3.72
CA ALA A 304 -0.29 -24.65 4.72
C ALA A 304 0.60 -23.49 4.31
N TRP A 305 1.13 -22.77 5.31
CA TRP A 305 2.18 -21.78 5.12
C TRP A 305 3.54 -22.49 5.09
N GLU A 306 4.41 -22.02 4.20
CA GLU A 306 5.75 -22.56 4.01
C GLU A 306 6.76 -21.43 3.85
N GLU A 307 7.97 -21.59 4.37
CA GLU A 307 9.08 -20.65 4.14
C GLU A 307 9.58 -20.81 2.69
N GLU A 308 9.73 -19.68 2.00
CA GLU A 308 10.31 -19.67 0.66
C GLU A 308 11.84 -19.70 0.72
N ASP A 309 12.47 -20.40 -0.21
CA ASP A 309 13.92 -20.39 -0.35
C ASP A 309 14.44 -19.00 -0.71
N SER A 310 15.35 -18.45 0.10
CA SER A 310 16.02 -17.19 -0.22
C SER A 310 17.04 -17.41 -1.34
N PRO A 311 17.05 -16.55 -2.39
CA PRO A 311 18.05 -16.61 -3.45
C PRO A 311 19.50 -16.41 -2.98
N GLY A 312 19.68 -15.90 -1.76
CA GLY A 312 20.98 -15.67 -1.15
C GLY A 312 21.46 -14.21 -1.30
N ALA A 313 22.48 -13.87 -0.50
CA ALA A 313 22.94 -12.48 -0.32
C ALA A 313 23.56 -11.81 -1.58
N LYS A 314 23.83 -12.56 -2.64
CA LYS A 314 24.31 -11.99 -3.91
C LYS A 314 23.18 -11.41 -4.74
N GLU A 315 22.05 -12.08 -4.72
CA GLU A 315 20.82 -11.68 -5.41
C GLU A 315 20.01 -10.72 -4.55
N TRP A 316 19.95 -10.96 -3.25
CA TRP A 316 19.27 -10.14 -2.25
C TRP A 316 20.26 -9.63 -1.20
N PRO A 317 20.89 -8.47 -1.39
CA PRO A 317 21.80 -7.89 -0.43
C PRO A 317 21.12 -7.66 0.92
N LYS A 318 21.90 -7.71 2.01
CA LYS A 318 21.41 -7.42 3.34
C LYS A 318 20.88 -6.00 3.44
N ALA A 319 19.82 -5.83 4.23
CA ALA A 319 19.37 -4.51 4.62
C ALA A 319 20.42 -3.81 5.51
N ASP A 320 20.33 -2.49 5.59
CA ASP A 320 21.24 -1.68 6.44
C ASP A 320 20.98 -1.93 7.94
N ASP A 321 19.73 -2.21 8.30
CA ASP A 321 19.31 -2.43 9.68
C ASP A 321 18.69 -3.84 9.85
N GLU A 322 18.98 -4.43 11.02
CA GLU A 322 18.25 -5.60 11.51
C GLU A 322 16.77 -5.26 11.66
N SER A 323 15.90 -6.17 11.27
CA SER A 323 14.44 -5.92 11.25
C SER A 323 14.05 -4.66 10.48
N GLY A 324 14.82 -4.29 9.48
CA GLY A 324 14.68 -3.07 8.70
C GLY A 324 13.31 -2.95 8.04
N ARG A 325 12.95 -1.72 7.69
CA ARG A 325 11.68 -1.45 7.00
C ARG A 325 11.77 -1.85 5.55
N LEU A 326 10.66 -2.38 5.06
CA LEU A 326 10.47 -2.70 3.65
C LEU A 326 9.13 -2.14 3.18
N ALA A 327 9.05 -1.90 1.90
CA ALA A 327 7.79 -1.65 1.21
C ALA A 327 7.53 -2.78 0.22
N VAL A 328 6.31 -3.27 0.18
CA VAL A 328 5.86 -4.28 -0.77
C VAL A 328 4.77 -3.69 -1.64
N VAL A 329 4.92 -3.84 -2.95
CA VAL A 329 3.95 -3.43 -3.96
C VAL A 329 3.42 -4.68 -4.62
N SER A 330 2.12 -4.91 -4.49
CA SER A 330 1.42 -6.06 -5.06
C SER A 330 0.12 -5.56 -5.70
N PRO A 331 0.13 -5.32 -7.00
CA PRO A 331 -1.04 -4.78 -7.67
C PRO A 331 -2.18 -5.79 -7.76
N LEU A 332 -3.40 -5.28 -7.65
CA LEU A 332 -4.60 -6.09 -7.89
C LEU A 332 -4.57 -6.62 -9.33
N ASP A 333 -5.00 -7.86 -9.50
CA ASP A 333 -5.06 -8.57 -10.80
C ASP A 333 -3.70 -8.73 -11.52
N SER A 334 -2.58 -8.54 -10.81
CA SER A 334 -1.23 -8.84 -11.28
C SER A 334 -0.57 -9.89 -10.39
N SER A 335 0.38 -10.61 -10.96
CA SER A 335 1.27 -11.52 -10.20
C SER A 335 2.65 -10.92 -9.98
N ASP A 336 2.87 -9.68 -10.45
CA ASP A 336 4.10 -8.96 -10.21
C ASP A 336 4.15 -8.46 -8.76
N ILE A 337 5.32 -8.58 -8.15
CA ILE A 337 5.59 -8.12 -6.79
C ILE A 337 6.89 -7.33 -6.79
N TRP A 338 6.86 -6.11 -6.27
CA TRP A 338 8.06 -5.33 -6.02
C TRP A 338 8.32 -5.19 -4.53
N VAL A 339 9.58 -5.27 -4.14
CA VAL A 339 10.01 -5.06 -2.75
C VAL A 339 11.10 -4.01 -2.74
N TYR A 340 10.92 -3.01 -1.88
CA TYR A 340 11.89 -1.94 -1.67
C TYR A 340 12.41 -1.98 -0.24
N TYR A 341 13.72 -1.83 -0.06
CA TYR A 341 14.36 -1.67 1.25
C TYR A 341 15.69 -0.94 1.10
N LEU A 342 16.28 -0.49 2.21
CA LEU A 342 17.57 0.21 2.23
C LEU A 342 18.71 -0.79 2.38
N SER A 343 19.77 -0.63 1.56
CA SER A 343 21.02 -1.39 1.62
C SER A 343 22.18 -0.54 1.08
N GLY A 344 23.21 -0.32 1.89
CA GLY A 344 24.33 0.55 1.55
C GLY A 344 23.90 1.99 1.32
N ASP A 345 23.03 2.53 2.18
CA ASP A 345 22.44 3.88 2.09
C ASP A 345 21.66 4.13 0.78
N LYS A 346 21.23 3.08 0.10
CA LYS A 346 20.48 3.16 -1.17
C LYS A 346 19.20 2.37 -1.07
N VAL A 347 18.15 2.85 -1.74
CA VAL A 347 16.96 2.06 -1.98
C VAL A 347 17.30 0.98 -3.00
N LEU A 348 17.02 -0.26 -2.65
CA LEU A 348 17.04 -1.41 -3.56
C LEU A 348 15.62 -1.77 -3.97
N GLU A 349 15.48 -2.24 -5.20
CA GLU A 349 14.28 -2.82 -5.76
C GLU A 349 14.54 -4.29 -6.07
N LEU A 350 13.66 -5.16 -5.59
CA LEU A 350 13.53 -6.53 -6.08
C LEU A 350 12.19 -6.63 -6.82
N HIS A 351 12.19 -7.43 -7.87
CA HIS A 351 10.98 -7.67 -8.66
C HIS A 351 10.80 -9.18 -8.85
N ARG A 352 9.62 -9.66 -8.50
CA ARG A 352 9.13 -10.99 -8.86
C ARG A 352 8.16 -10.82 -10.02
N ASP A 353 8.47 -11.39 -11.14
CA ASP A 353 7.63 -11.29 -12.32
C ASP A 353 6.41 -12.22 -12.26
N GLY A 354 5.49 -12.05 -13.21
CA GLY A 354 4.28 -12.86 -13.30
C GLY A 354 4.52 -14.37 -13.47
N SER A 355 5.75 -14.80 -13.82
CA SER A 355 6.15 -16.21 -13.84
C SER A 355 6.51 -16.77 -12.46
N GLY A 356 6.62 -15.91 -11.45
CA GLY A 356 7.02 -16.24 -10.09
C GLY A 356 8.54 -16.23 -9.87
N SER A 357 9.32 -15.72 -10.84
CA SER A 357 10.77 -15.66 -10.74
C SER A 357 11.23 -14.33 -10.15
N TRP A 358 12.12 -14.37 -9.16
CA TRP A 358 12.74 -13.19 -8.60
C TRP A 358 13.92 -12.71 -9.45
N ALA A 359 13.90 -11.43 -9.80
CA ALA A 359 15.06 -10.78 -10.42
C ALA A 359 16.12 -10.43 -9.36
N LYS A 360 17.36 -10.21 -9.82
CA LYS A 360 18.42 -9.70 -8.95
C LYS A 360 18.07 -8.27 -8.49
N ALA A 361 18.42 -7.97 -7.24
CA ALA A 361 18.25 -6.64 -6.68
C ALA A 361 18.99 -5.58 -7.51
N LYS A 362 18.34 -4.45 -7.73
CA LYS A 362 18.88 -3.29 -8.43
C LYS A 362 18.48 -2.00 -7.73
N THR A 363 19.18 -0.91 -7.99
CA THR A 363 18.69 0.43 -7.60
C THR A 363 17.63 0.89 -8.61
N PRO A 364 16.57 1.59 -8.16
CA PRO A 364 15.62 2.22 -9.07
C PRO A 364 16.31 3.12 -10.10
N SER A 365 15.72 3.27 -11.28
CA SER A 365 16.26 4.10 -12.36
C SER A 365 16.46 5.54 -11.90
N SER A 366 17.52 6.21 -12.39
CA SER A 366 17.72 7.65 -12.17
C SER A 366 16.99 8.53 -13.21
N THR A 367 16.27 7.94 -14.17
CA THR A 367 15.54 8.65 -15.22
C THR A 367 14.11 8.18 -15.29
N THR A 368 13.21 9.08 -15.66
CA THR A 368 11.77 8.79 -15.88
C THR A 368 11.47 8.36 -17.32
N LYS A 369 12.48 8.32 -18.18
CA LYS A 369 12.35 7.89 -19.58
C LYS A 369 13.09 6.60 -19.79
N ASP A 370 12.45 5.64 -20.43
CA ASP A 370 13.08 4.43 -20.96
C ASP A 370 14.09 4.81 -22.06
N ASP A 371 15.33 5.12 -21.66
CA ASP A 371 16.50 5.14 -22.54
C ASP A 371 17.04 3.70 -22.71
N ASP A 372 16.16 2.72 -22.83
CA ASP A 372 16.51 1.33 -23.11
C ASP A 372 16.80 1.09 -24.59
N SER A 373 17.56 1.99 -25.24
CA SER A 373 18.10 1.74 -26.58
C SER A 373 19.60 1.97 -26.69
N LYS A 374 20.37 1.58 -25.64
CA LYS A 374 21.80 1.30 -25.79
C LYS A 374 22.19 0.08 -24.98
N SER A 375 22.01 -1.07 -25.58
CA SER A 375 22.77 -2.27 -25.28
C SER A 375 24.26 -1.90 -25.32
N ASP A 376 24.89 -1.77 -24.19
CA ASP A 376 26.35 -1.71 -24.05
C ASP A 376 26.92 -3.09 -24.43
N ASN A 377 27.16 -3.24 -25.73
CA ASN A 377 28.02 -4.27 -26.23
C ASN A 377 29.45 -3.86 -25.90
N GLY A 378 29.86 -4.00 -24.67
CA GLY A 378 31.26 -3.97 -24.23
C GLY A 378 31.99 -5.18 -24.82
N SER A 379 32.42 -5.06 -26.05
CA SER A 379 33.38 -5.95 -26.65
C SER A 379 34.74 -5.71 -26.02
N ASP A 380 35.13 -6.64 -25.16
CA ASP A 380 36.49 -6.81 -24.68
C ASP A 380 37.34 -7.26 -25.89
N GLY A 381 38.20 -6.38 -26.39
CA GLY A 381 39.14 -6.63 -27.48
C GLY A 381 40.32 -7.47 -27.00
N SER A 382 40.52 -8.59 -27.61
CA SER A 382 41.82 -9.25 -27.63
C SER A 382 42.22 -9.50 -29.08
N ASP A 383 43.38 -8.92 -29.39
CA ASP A 383 44.15 -9.07 -30.64
C ASP A 383 44.38 -10.55 -31.05
N ASP A 384 44.37 -10.89 -32.32
CA ASP A 384 45.51 -11.17 -33.15
C ASP A 384 45.13 -11.90 -34.45
N SER A 385 45.85 -11.47 -35.51
CA SER A 385 46.32 -12.15 -36.72
C SER A 385 45.38 -12.51 -37.89
N THR A 386 45.65 -11.77 -38.94
CA THR A 386 45.99 -12.15 -40.33
C THR A 386 45.22 -13.25 -41.07
N GLY A 387 44.72 -12.90 -42.26
CA GLY A 387 44.50 -13.88 -43.32
C GLY A 387 43.50 -13.51 -44.40
N THR A 388 43.94 -12.73 -45.38
CA THR A 388 43.77 -12.85 -46.83
C THR A 388 42.49 -13.50 -47.41
N GLY A 389 41.76 -12.76 -48.26
CA GLY A 389 41.45 -13.20 -49.65
C GLY A 389 40.02 -13.60 -49.98
N GLY A 390 39.46 -12.96 -51.00
CA GLY A 390 38.58 -13.60 -52.00
C GLY A 390 37.12 -13.05 -52.04
N SER A 391 36.89 -12.06 -52.80
CA SER A 391 36.24 -11.83 -54.09
C SER A 391 34.95 -12.59 -54.45
N SER A 392 33.98 -11.80 -54.94
CA SER A 392 32.91 -12.07 -55.94
C SER A 392 31.71 -12.90 -55.47
N SER A 393 30.52 -12.61 -55.84
CA SER A 393 29.85 -11.90 -56.95
C SER A 393 28.31 -11.96 -56.70
N ALA A 394 27.69 -11.00 -57.34
CA ALA A 394 26.24 -10.79 -57.46
C ALA A 394 25.48 -11.98 -58.07
N LYS A 395 24.19 -12.08 -57.72
CA LYS A 395 23.13 -12.32 -58.71
C LYS A 395 21.75 -11.93 -58.20
N GLU A 396 21.13 -11.07 -58.99
CA GLU A 396 19.70 -10.76 -59.07
C GLU A 396 18.86 -11.99 -59.43
N SER A 397 17.60 -11.96 -59.03
CA SER A 397 16.42 -12.30 -59.84
C SER A 397 15.18 -12.14 -58.98
N GLU A 398 14.41 -11.15 -59.24
CA GLU A 398 13.11 -11.03 -59.94
C GLU A 398 11.98 -11.99 -59.53
N SER A 399 10.88 -11.30 -59.15
CA SER A 399 9.52 -11.41 -59.65
C SER A 399 8.63 -12.55 -59.13
N ALA A 400 7.55 -12.20 -58.46
CA ALA A 400 6.18 -12.34 -58.98
C ALA A 400 5.10 -11.91 -57.97
N ALA A 401 4.25 -11.09 -58.49
CA ALA A 401 2.95 -10.59 -58.12
C ALA A 401 1.96 -11.56 -57.44
N ALA A 402 1.10 -11.03 -56.58
CA ALA A 402 -0.36 -10.99 -56.73
C ALA A 402 -1.08 -10.46 -55.48
N SER A 403 -1.70 -9.33 -55.61
CA SER A 403 -3.10 -8.92 -55.34
C SER A 403 -3.75 -9.06 -53.96
N PRO A 404 -4.77 -8.21 -53.68
CA PRO A 404 -4.86 -7.46 -52.45
C PRO A 404 -5.99 -7.99 -51.55
N ALA A 405 -5.78 -7.92 -50.24
CA ALA A 405 -6.86 -8.03 -49.29
C ALA A 405 -7.04 -6.67 -48.61
N THR A 406 -8.18 -6.08 -48.86
CA THR A 406 -8.74 -4.88 -48.27
C THR A 406 -8.79 -4.98 -46.76
N GLY A 407 -7.92 -4.29 -46.06
CA GLY A 407 -7.97 -4.02 -44.65
C GLY A 407 -8.58 -2.65 -44.41
N MET A 408 -9.72 -2.59 -43.75
CA MET A 408 -10.36 -1.35 -43.31
C MET A 408 -9.48 -0.64 -42.30
N THR A 409 -9.23 0.62 -42.59
CA THR A 409 -8.50 1.59 -41.74
C THR A 409 -9.23 1.82 -40.41
N ILE A 410 -8.47 1.79 -39.32
CA ILE A 410 -8.85 2.07 -37.92
C ILE A 410 -9.10 3.60 -37.77
N GLY A 411 -10.09 4.11 -38.45
CA GLY A 411 -10.42 5.54 -38.40
C GLY A 411 -11.89 5.87 -38.20
N ALA A 412 -12.78 4.87 -38.13
CA ALA A 412 -14.22 5.11 -38.22
C ALA A 412 -15.04 4.68 -36.98
N LYS A 413 -14.42 4.44 -35.81
CA LYS A 413 -15.14 4.05 -34.59
C LYS A 413 -15.10 5.09 -33.44
N ALA A 414 -14.49 6.25 -33.64
CA ALA A 414 -14.36 7.29 -32.61
C ALA A 414 -15.43 8.38 -32.64
N GLY A 415 -16.53 8.21 -33.36
CA GLY A 415 -17.47 9.31 -33.65
C GLY A 415 -18.83 9.28 -32.94
N ILE A 416 -19.18 8.28 -32.16
CA ILE A 416 -20.56 8.14 -31.61
C ILE A 416 -20.61 8.20 -30.06
N GLY A 417 -19.50 8.18 -29.34
CA GLY A 417 -19.47 8.16 -27.86
C GLY A 417 -19.52 9.54 -27.18
N VAL A 418 -19.16 10.62 -27.85
CA VAL A 418 -18.95 11.93 -27.21
C VAL A 418 -20.26 12.75 -27.03
N GLY A 419 -21.33 12.42 -27.71
CA GLY A 419 -22.58 13.21 -27.67
C GLY A 419 -23.50 12.95 -26.50
N VAL A 420 -23.40 11.79 -25.84
CA VAL A 420 -24.33 11.37 -24.77
C VAL A 420 -23.73 11.67 -23.38
N GLY A 421 -22.40 11.59 -23.21
CA GLY A 421 -21.73 11.83 -21.94
C GLY A 421 -21.84 13.28 -21.42
N VAL A 422 -21.73 14.27 -22.32
CA VAL A 422 -21.77 15.70 -21.92
C VAL A 422 -23.17 16.12 -21.44
N GLY A 423 -24.23 15.50 -21.95
CA GLY A 423 -25.61 15.80 -21.54
C GLY A 423 -25.94 15.30 -20.13
N VAL A 424 -25.40 14.14 -19.76
CA VAL A 424 -25.64 13.51 -18.45
C VAL A 424 -24.85 14.25 -17.36
N LEU A 425 -23.60 14.60 -17.63
CA LEU A 425 -22.76 15.36 -16.68
C LEU A 425 -23.33 16.75 -16.40
N ALA A 426 -23.87 17.44 -17.41
CA ALA A 426 -24.52 18.74 -17.21
C ALA A 426 -25.80 18.63 -16.35
N LEU A 427 -26.55 17.53 -16.46
CA LEU A 427 -27.72 17.27 -15.62
C LEU A 427 -27.33 16.92 -14.18
N LEU A 428 -26.29 16.12 -13.98
CA LEU A 428 -25.79 15.77 -12.64
C LEU A 428 -25.21 17.00 -11.93
N ALA A 429 -24.44 17.83 -12.62
CA ALA A 429 -23.95 19.09 -12.08
C ALA A 429 -25.07 20.05 -11.69
N ALA A 430 -26.14 20.14 -12.51
CA ALA A 430 -27.31 20.97 -12.20
C ALA A 430 -28.08 20.45 -10.98
N VAL A 431 -28.24 19.13 -10.83
CA VAL A 431 -28.89 18.50 -9.68
C VAL A 431 -28.04 18.71 -8.41
N PHE A 432 -26.73 18.51 -8.50
CA PHE A 432 -25.79 18.75 -7.39
C PHE A 432 -25.84 20.22 -6.92
N PHE A 433 -25.80 21.17 -7.85
CA PHE A 433 -25.91 22.61 -7.52
C PHE A 433 -27.25 22.98 -6.88
N PHE A 434 -28.34 22.31 -7.30
CA PHE A 434 -29.68 22.56 -6.75
C PHE A 434 -29.82 21.96 -5.33
N LEU A 435 -29.22 20.82 -5.07
CA LEU A 435 -29.19 20.18 -3.74
C LEU A 435 -28.32 20.96 -2.76
N ARG A 436 -27.15 21.45 -3.21
CA ARG A 436 -26.28 22.32 -2.41
C ARG A 436 -26.94 23.65 -2.05
N LYS A 437 -27.70 24.23 -2.97
CA LYS A 437 -28.43 25.48 -2.71
C LYS A 437 -29.60 25.32 -1.72
N ARG A 438 -30.20 24.16 -1.62
CA ARG A 438 -31.25 23.85 -0.63
C ARG A 438 -30.73 23.71 0.81
N ARG A 439 -29.43 23.41 1.00
CA ARG A 439 -28.82 23.30 2.33
C ARG A 439 -28.38 24.65 2.93
N GLN A 440 -28.48 25.75 2.20
CA GLN A 440 -28.13 27.10 2.67
C GLN A 440 -29.36 27.96 2.98
N THR A 441 -30.34 27.41 3.68
CA THR A 441 -31.46 28.26 4.19
C THR A 441 -31.06 28.74 5.59
N PRO A 442 -30.96 30.07 5.81
CA PRO A 442 -30.61 30.61 7.14
C PRO A 442 -31.74 30.35 8.11
N GLY A 443 -31.40 29.80 9.29
CA GLY A 443 -32.33 29.69 10.39
C GLY A 443 -32.74 31.04 10.98
N PRO A 444 -33.95 31.20 11.52
CA PRO A 444 -34.50 32.47 11.96
C PRO A 444 -33.95 32.92 13.33
N GLY A 445 -33.44 34.15 13.32
CA GLY A 445 -33.56 35.16 14.38
C GLY A 445 -33.14 34.82 15.82
N GLN A 446 -31.95 35.30 16.17
CA GLN A 446 -31.57 35.58 17.57
C GLN A 446 -32.48 36.66 18.16
N ARG A 447 -33.18 36.33 19.26
CA ARG A 447 -33.68 37.31 20.20
C ARG A 447 -32.69 37.52 21.35
N LYS A 448 -32.20 38.75 21.48
CA LYS A 448 -31.49 39.25 22.66
C LYS A 448 -32.48 39.29 23.84
N GLY A 449 -32.11 38.69 24.97
CA GLY A 449 -32.79 38.75 26.24
C GLY A 449 -31.77 38.79 27.37
N SER A 450 -31.89 39.79 28.19
CA SER A 450 -31.04 40.36 29.22
C SER A 450 -30.70 39.48 30.38
N VAL A 451 -29.56 39.84 30.97
CA VAL A 451 -28.98 39.56 32.29
C VAL A 451 -30.00 39.39 33.43
N GLY A 452 -29.79 38.33 34.26
CA GLY A 452 -30.38 38.14 35.57
C GLY A 452 -29.56 37.15 36.39
N GLU A 453 -29.08 37.64 37.49
CA GLU A 453 -28.15 37.09 38.48
C GLU A 453 -28.79 36.15 39.47
N LEU A 454 -27.99 35.22 40.05
CA LEU A 454 -28.06 34.59 41.36
C LEU A 454 -29.05 33.44 41.66
N GLY A 455 -28.45 32.32 42.11
CA GLY A 455 -29.15 31.37 42.99
C GLY A 455 -28.50 29.97 43.05
N SER A 456 -27.72 29.77 44.08
CA SER A 456 -27.14 28.49 44.53
C SER A 456 -28.18 27.43 44.88
N GLY A 457 -27.87 26.15 44.68
CA GLY A 457 -28.56 25.06 45.38
C GLY A 457 -28.56 23.72 44.66
N ALA A 458 -27.88 22.77 45.26
CA ALA A 458 -27.69 21.38 44.90
C ALA A 458 -28.96 20.57 44.63
N SER A 459 -28.90 19.64 43.72
CA SER A 459 -29.13 18.20 43.94
C SER A 459 -29.10 17.42 42.62
N TYR A 460 -28.25 16.40 42.59
CA TYR A 460 -28.16 15.45 41.49
C TYR A 460 -29.37 14.54 41.49
N ARG A 461 -30.16 14.59 40.43
CA ARG A 461 -31.12 13.52 40.10
C ARG A 461 -30.62 12.89 38.79
N ALA A 462 -30.28 11.61 38.88
CA ALA A 462 -30.05 10.76 37.70
C ALA A 462 -31.34 10.70 36.89
N VAL A 463 -31.23 11.10 35.60
CA VAL A 463 -32.30 10.91 34.63
C VAL A 463 -31.87 9.73 33.77
N GLU A 464 -32.63 8.64 33.87
CA GLU A 464 -32.53 7.49 32.98
C GLU A 464 -32.88 7.94 31.53
N LEU A 465 -31.96 7.71 30.61
CA LEU A 465 -32.18 7.88 29.17
C LEU A 465 -32.99 6.68 28.65
N PRO A 466 -34.04 6.90 27.85
CA PRO A 466 -34.76 5.81 27.22
C PRO A 466 -33.88 5.14 26.12
N THR A 467 -33.72 3.84 26.26
CA THR A 467 -33.13 2.96 25.29
C THR A 467 -34.00 2.92 24.03
N ALA A 468 -33.60 3.64 23.00
CA ALA A 468 -34.19 3.48 21.67
C ALA A 468 -33.56 2.26 21.02
N VAL A 469 -34.33 1.20 20.92
CA VAL A 469 -34.01 0.03 20.09
C VAL A 469 -34.20 0.44 18.65
N HIS A 470 -33.11 0.65 17.93
CA HIS A 470 -33.14 0.73 16.47
C HIS A 470 -33.13 -0.68 15.91
N GLU A 471 -34.23 -1.08 15.29
CA GLU A 471 -34.28 -2.24 14.41
C GLU A 471 -33.39 -1.97 13.20
N PRO A 472 -32.55 -2.95 12.75
CA PRO A 472 -31.78 -2.82 11.54
C PRO A 472 -32.70 -2.77 10.32
N GLN A 473 -32.63 -1.70 9.53
CA GLN A 473 -33.26 -1.67 8.20
C GLN A 473 -32.49 -2.60 7.28
N GLU A 474 -33.18 -3.61 6.77
CA GLU A 474 -32.70 -4.47 5.69
C GLU A 474 -32.51 -3.64 4.43
N LEU A 475 -31.25 -3.52 3.97
CA LEU A 475 -30.92 -2.97 2.67
C LEU A 475 -31.40 -3.92 1.58
N SER A 476 -32.29 -3.40 0.76
CA SER A 476 -32.90 -4.07 -0.38
C SER A 476 -31.83 -4.46 -1.41
N ALA A 477 -31.59 -5.76 -1.54
CA ALA A 477 -30.73 -6.32 -2.59
C ALA A 477 -31.44 -6.19 -3.94
N THR A 478 -31.04 -5.23 -4.78
CA THR A 478 -31.35 -5.27 -6.20
C THR A 478 -30.34 -4.44 -7.00
N GLN A 479 -29.29 -5.10 -7.45
CA GLN A 479 -28.79 -4.93 -8.83
C GLN A 479 -27.72 -6.00 -9.11
N ASN A 480 -28.20 -7.15 -9.61
CA ASN A 480 -27.35 -8.10 -10.31
C ASN A 480 -27.05 -7.54 -11.71
N GLN A 481 -25.88 -6.99 -11.94
CA GLN A 481 -25.34 -6.88 -13.29
C GLN A 481 -24.57 -8.17 -13.61
N LYS A 482 -25.18 -8.98 -14.48
CA LYS A 482 -24.56 -10.14 -15.13
C LYS A 482 -23.50 -9.65 -16.11
N TYR A 483 -22.24 -9.89 -15.81
CA TYR A 483 -21.22 -9.94 -16.85
C TYR A 483 -21.15 -11.36 -17.41
N GLU A 484 -21.64 -11.54 -18.63
CA GLU A 484 -21.44 -12.77 -19.39
C GLU A 484 -20.00 -12.79 -19.92
N LEU A 485 -19.20 -13.70 -19.40
CA LEU A 485 -17.92 -14.09 -19.98
C LEU A 485 -18.19 -14.76 -21.33
N LEU A 486 -17.67 -14.17 -22.40
CA LEU A 486 -17.63 -14.76 -23.73
C LEU A 486 -16.85 -16.09 -23.68
N GLY A 487 -17.56 -17.16 -23.90
CA GLY A 487 -17.03 -18.51 -23.88
C GLY A 487 -16.03 -18.76 -25.00
N ASP A 488 -14.96 -19.43 -24.61
CA ASP A 488 -13.95 -20.05 -25.44
C ASP A 488 -14.56 -21.13 -26.33
N THR A 489 -14.55 -20.91 -27.65
CA THR A 489 -14.93 -21.93 -28.63
C THR A 489 -13.74 -22.82 -28.92
N GLY A 490 -13.67 -23.95 -28.22
CA GLY A 490 -12.69 -24.99 -28.50
C GLY A 490 -12.82 -25.57 -29.91
N HIS A 491 -11.79 -25.41 -30.71
CA HIS A 491 -11.59 -26.20 -31.93
C HIS A 491 -11.03 -27.59 -31.60
N ARG A 492 -11.89 -28.61 -31.76
CA ARG A 492 -11.44 -30.01 -31.93
C ARG A 492 -10.92 -30.16 -33.36
N VAL A 493 -9.68 -30.59 -33.49
CA VAL A 493 -9.14 -31.16 -34.73
C VAL A 493 -9.08 -32.67 -34.56
N SER A 494 -9.69 -33.33 -35.46
CA SER A 494 -9.68 -34.79 -35.68
C SER A 494 -8.32 -35.30 -36.18
#